data_ea7e72c1bf0f78ed5bb0719ecc7ae823
#
_entry.id   ea7e72c1bf0f78ed5bb0719ecc7ae823
#
_cell.length_a   1.000
_cell.length_b   1.000
_cell.length_c   1.000
_cell.angle_alpha   90.00
_cell.angle_beta   90.00
_cell.angle_gamma   90.00
#
_symmetry.space_group_name_H-M   'P 1'
#
loop_
_entity.id
_entity.type
_entity.pdbx_description
1 polymer ?
#
loop_
_entity_poly.entity_id
_entity_poly.type
_entity_poly.pdbx_seq_one_letter_code
_entity_poly.pdbx_strand_id
1 'polypeptide(L)'
;MDSQLSVEELLGLARGDLARNSVTSAEKALEQAILLNNQIPEAFHLLGHVYTKKGKFKRAILAFERALNLDPFHTEAAIALSSLYNDVGRYRDGAKVFYKTKKRLERTLPGHDPRIGHQLAKKHYELGQLYIRYERFEEAFEEFKKAHQLEEDTVLYGVQMAKCLAKTGDRQRATDFLQKISEAHPKSVEVKVQLGILYHSQQKLLDALREWQEALTLDPENKSAQMYLSMLEYEKLPAPSYSG
;
A
#
# COMPACT_ATOMS: atom_id res chain seq x y z
N MET A 1 30.41 -25.29 16.80
CA MET A 1 30.64 -24.02 16.06
C MET A 1 29.25 -23.43 15.86
N ASP A 2 28.86 -22.53 16.74
CA ASP A 2 27.61 -21.79 16.57
C ASP A 2 27.77 -20.88 15.35
N SER A 3 27.06 -21.20 14.27
CA SER A 3 27.04 -20.35 13.09
C SER A 3 26.38 -19.04 13.48
N GLN A 4 27.17 -17.98 13.59
CA GLN A 4 26.68 -16.63 13.85
C GLN A 4 25.77 -16.22 12.69
N LEU A 5 24.50 -15.90 12.99
CA LEU A 5 23.53 -15.51 11.99
C LEU A 5 24.00 -14.27 11.23
N SER A 6 23.78 -14.25 9.93
CA SER A 6 24.05 -13.08 9.08
C SER A 6 23.06 -11.94 9.40
N VAL A 7 23.40 -10.74 8.99
CA VAL A 7 22.51 -9.58 9.15
C VAL A 7 21.16 -9.80 8.46
N GLU A 8 21.17 -10.41 7.28
CA GLU A 8 19.94 -10.68 6.52
C GLU A 8 19.03 -11.68 7.23
N GLU A 9 19.60 -12.74 7.80
CA GLU A 9 18.85 -13.71 8.62
C GLU A 9 18.26 -13.06 9.87
N LEU A 10 19.01 -12.22 10.56
CA LEU A 10 18.55 -11.48 11.73
C LEU A 10 17.41 -10.51 11.39
N LEU A 11 17.48 -9.81 10.26
CA LEU A 11 16.39 -8.96 9.78
C LEU A 11 15.15 -9.80 9.40
N GLY A 12 15.34 -10.94 8.77
CA GLY A 12 14.27 -11.89 8.46
C GLY A 12 13.56 -12.39 9.71
N LEU A 13 14.32 -12.78 10.73
CA LEU A 13 13.78 -13.19 12.04
C LEU A 13 12.98 -12.04 12.69
N ALA A 14 13.54 -10.84 12.69
CA ALA A 14 12.88 -9.67 13.28
C ALA A 14 11.53 -9.35 12.60
N ARG A 15 11.46 -9.41 11.25
CA ARG A 15 10.20 -9.23 10.51
C ARG A 15 9.17 -10.31 10.88
N GLY A 16 9.60 -11.58 10.92
CA GLY A 16 8.74 -12.70 11.32
C GLY A 16 8.24 -12.56 12.75
N ASP A 17 9.10 -12.13 13.68
CA ASP A 17 8.73 -11.91 15.08
C ASP A 17 7.77 -10.73 15.26
N LEU A 18 7.97 -9.63 14.52
CA LEU A 18 7.03 -8.50 14.50
C LEU A 18 5.65 -8.89 13.96
N ALA A 19 5.61 -9.74 12.94
CA ALA A 19 4.36 -10.27 12.39
C ALA A 19 3.61 -11.15 13.41
N ARG A 20 4.34 -11.92 14.22
CA ARG A 20 3.80 -12.75 15.32
C ARG A 20 3.58 -11.98 16.62
N ASN A 21 3.83 -10.67 16.62
CA ASN A 21 3.78 -9.81 17.80
C ASN A 21 4.78 -10.18 18.92
N SER A 22 5.85 -10.89 18.58
CA SER A 22 6.94 -11.28 19.49
C SER A 22 7.97 -10.17 19.62
N VAL A 23 7.53 -9.03 20.17
CA VAL A 23 8.27 -7.75 20.16
C VAL A 23 9.64 -7.83 20.83
N THR A 24 9.78 -8.64 21.91
CA THR A 24 11.04 -8.78 22.65
C THR A 24 12.07 -9.60 21.87
N SER A 25 11.64 -10.62 21.15
CA SER A 25 12.51 -11.41 20.28
C SER A 25 13.00 -10.59 19.09
N ALA A 26 12.09 -9.85 18.45
CA ALA A 26 12.44 -8.93 17.38
C ALA A 26 13.48 -7.89 17.80
N GLU A 27 13.34 -7.30 19.02
CA GLU A 27 14.32 -6.34 19.55
C GLU A 27 15.72 -6.96 19.65
N LYS A 28 15.83 -8.17 20.23
CA LYS A 28 17.13 -8.86 20.37
C LYS A 28 17.79 -9.15 19.03
N ALA A 29 17.01 -9.63 18.04
CA ALA A 29 17.54 -9.90 16.71
C ALA A 29 18.04 -8.60 16.03
N LEU A 30 17.29 -7.49 16.18
CA LEU A 30 17.68 -6.19 15.63
C LEU A 30 18.90 -5.59 16.33
N GLU A 31 19.01 -5.73 17.64
CA GLU A 31 20.20 -5.32 18.37
C GLU A 31 21.45 -6.07 17.89
N GLN A 32 21.35 -7.38 17.67
CA GLN A 32 22.42 -8.18 17.10
C GLN A 32 22.76 -7.75 15.67
N ALA A 33 21.75 -7.51 14.81
CA ALA A 33 21.97 -7.03 13.45
C ALA A 33 22.71 -5.68 13.43
N ILE A 34 22.33 -4.75 14.32
CA ILE A 34 22.94 -3.43 14.45
C ILE A 34 24.37 -3.52 15.01
N LEU A 35 24.65 -4.47 15.91
CA LEU A 35 26.01 -4.73 16.38
C LEU A 35 26.93 -5.23 15.27
N LEU A 36 26.40 -6.06 14.35
CA LEU A 36 27.16 -6.54 13.20
C LEU A 36 27.36 -5.44 12.14
N ASN A 37 26.31 -4.66 11.89
CA ASN A 37 26.37 -3.53 10.96
C ASN A 37 25.38 -2.42 11.36
N ASN A 38 25.88 -1.29 11.77
CA ASN A 38 25.09 -0.13 12.21
C ASN A 38 24.74 0.86 11.08
N GLN A 39 24.98 0.48 9.82
CA GLN A 39 24.67 1.31 8.64
C GLN A 39 23.49 0.77 7.81
N ILE A 40 22.62 -0.02 8.44
CA ILE A 40 21.46 -0.63 7.77
C ILE A 40 20.18 0.13 8.12
N PRO A 41 19.60 0.91 7.19
CA PRO A 41 18.38 1.69 7.43
C PRO A 41 17.22 0.83 7.90
N GLU A 42 17.03 -0.33 7.29
CA GLU A 42 15.96 -1.27 7.60
C GLU A 42 15.98 -1.77 9.05
N ALA A 43 17.18 -2.02 9.61
CA ALA A 43 17.31 -2.44 11.01
C ALA A 43 16.73 -1.36 11.97
N PHE A 44 17.04 -0.10 11.71
CA PHE A 44 16.51 1.01 12.51
C PHE A 44 15.03 1.27 12.26
N HIS A 45 14.55 1.09 11.04
CA HIS A 45 13.13 1.15 10.74
C HIS A 45 12.35 0.10 11.52
N LEU A 46 12.75 -1.17 11.48
CA LEU A 46 12.13 -2.24 12.26
C LEU A 46 12.22 -2.01 13.76
N LEU A 47 13.36 -1.49 14.26
CA LEU A 47 13.53 -1.14 15.66
C LEU A 47 12.58 -0.01 16.09
N GLY A 48 12.32 0.94 15.21
CA GLY A 48 11.30 1.98 15.39
C GLY A 48 9.92 1.38 15.63
N HIS A 49 9.51 0.39 14.84
CA HIS A 49 8.25 -0.34 15.05
C HIS A 49 8.23 -1.12 16.38
N VAL A 50 9.34 -1.77 16.73
CA VAL A 50 9.47 -2.44 18.05
C VAL A 50 9.22 -1.46 19.18
N TYR A 51 9.86 -0.29 19.16
CA TYR A 51 9.70 0.72 20.19
C TYR A 51 8.30 1.35 20.20
N THR A 52 7.68 1.53 19.05
CA THR A 52 6.28 1.98 18.95
C THR A 52 5.34 1.00 19.64
N LYS A 53 5.46 -0.31 19.33
CA LYS A 53 4.68 -1.38 19.98
C LYS A 53 4.91 -1.46 21.50
N LYS A 54 6.10 -1.09 21.98
CA LYS A 54 6.44 -1.02 23.41
C LYS A 54 6.02 0.30 24.09
N GLY A 55 5.39 1.23 23.36
CA GLY A 55 5.03 2.56 23.90
C GLY A 55 6.25 3.48 24.16
N LYS A 56 7.43 3.08 23.70
CA LYS A 56 8.68 3.85 23.89
C LYS A 56 8.84 4.90 22.77
N PHE A 57 7.88 5.81 22.63
CA PHE A 57 7.75 6.72 21.49
C PHE A 57 9.01 7.58 21.25
N LYS A 58 9.68 8.06 22.28
CA LYS A 58 10.95 8.82 22.12
C LYS A 58 12.03 7.99 21.44
N ARG A 59 12.17 6.70 21.81
CA ARG A 59 13.14 5.79 21.20
C ARG A 59 12.73 5.42 19.77
N ALA A 60 11.44 5.25 19.52
CA ALA A 60 10.92 4.98 18.18
C ALA A 60 11.24 6.13 17.22
N ILE A 61 11.02 7.38 17.63
CA ILE A 61 11.37 8.58 16.87
C ILE A 61 12.86 8.56 16.49
N LEU A 62 13.74 8.36 17.45
CA LEU A 62 15.19 8.31 17.22
C LEU A 62 15.59 7.20 16.26
N ALA A 63 14.95 6.03 16.36
CA ALA A 63 15.21 4.90 15.47
C ALA A 63 14.78 5.22 14.02
N PHE A 64 13.58 5.75 13.82
CA PHE A 64 13.13 6.16 12.48
C PHE A 64 13.95 7.32 11.90
N GLU A 65 14.36 8.30 12.72
CA GLU A 65 15.26 9.37 12.30
C GLU A 65 16.62 8.80 11.88
N ARG A 66 17.15 7.80 12.60
CA ARG A 66 18.40 7.14 12.22
C ARG A 66 18.26 6.41 10.89
N ALA A 67 17.14 5.69 10.65
CA ALA A 67 16.87 5.07 9.36
C ALA A 67 16.89 6.10 8.22
N LEU A 68 16.24 7.27 8.41
CA LEU A 68 16.18 8.35 7.42
C LEU A 68 17.52 9.11 7.26
N ASN A 69 18.38 9.10 8.26
CA ASN A 69 19.71 9.66 8.13
C ASN A 69 20.64 8.74 7.31
N LEU A 70 20.44 7.43 7.40
CA LEU A 70 21.16 6.43 6.63
C LEU A 70 20.64 6.33 5.19
N ASP A 71 19.31 6.30 5.03
CA ASP A 71 18.63 6.34 3.73
C ASP A 71 17.56 7.43 3.72
N PRO A 72 17.86 8.61 3.17
CA PRO A 72 16.90 9.71 3.06
C PRO A 72 15.68 9.41 2.16
N PHE A 73 15.70 8.31 1.39
CA PHE A 73 14.61 7.84 0.53
C PHE A 73 13.82 6.68 1.13
N HIS A 74 14.11 6.27 2.35
CA HIS A 74 13.39 5.21 3.05
C HIS A 74 11.96 5.65 3.38
N THR A 75 11.05 5.41 2.46
CA THR A 75 9.66 5.91 2.52
C THR A 75 8.88 5.36 3.71
N GLU A 76 9.06 4.08 4.03
CA GLU A 76 8.38 3.43 5.16
C GLU A 76 8.78 4.08 6.50
N ALA A 77 10.07 4.36 6.69
CA ALA A 77 10.54 5.04 7.89
C ALA A 77 10.02 6.48 7.98
N ALA A 78 9.93 7.19 6.83
CA ALA A 78 9.40 8.55 6.79
C ALA A 78 7.93 8.61 7.20
N ILE A 79 7.13 7.65 6.71
CA ILE A 79 5.70 7.61 7.03
C ILE A 79 5.47 7.14 8.46
N ALA A 80 6.18 6.11 8.90
CA ALA A 80 6.10 5.65 10.28
C ALA A 80 6.45 6.78 11.27
N LEU A 81 7.50 7.56 10.96
CA LEU A 81 7.88 8.72 11.75
C LEU A 81 6.84 9.83 11.71
N SER A 82 6.30 10.14 10.52
CA SER A 82 5.26 11.17 10.36
C SER A 82 3.99 10.79 11.11
N SER A 83 3.55 9.53 11.01
CA SER A 83 2.41 8.99 11.77
C SER A 83 2.66 9.07 13.27
N LEU A 84 3.81 8.61 13.73
CA LEU A 84 4.16 8.64 15.15
C LEU A 84 4.20 10.06 15.71
N TYR A 85 4.70 11.04 14.94
CA TYR A 85 4.64 12.45 15.33
C TYR A 85 3.20 12.95 15.47
N ASN A 86 2.29 12.53 14.57
CA ASN A 86 0.88 12.87 14.67
C ASN A 86 0.22 12.24 15.91
N ASP A 87 0.53 10.96 16.19
CA ASP A 87 0.02 10.23 17.35
C ASP A 87 0.42 10.87 18.70
N VAL A 88 1.62 11.47 18.74
CA VAL A 88 2.09 12.19 19.94
C VAL A 88 1.80 13.69 19.91
N GLY A 89 0.93 14.17 19.00
CA GLY A 89 0.49 15.56 18.91
C GLY A 89 1.49 16.53 18.27
N ARG A 90 2.59 16.01 17.68
CA ARG A 90 3.65 16.81 17.03
C ARG A 90 3.39 16.98 15.53
N TYR A 91 2.22 17.49 15.17
CA TYR A 91 1.74 17.57 13.78
C TYR A 91 2.68 18.33 12.85
N ARG A 92 3.33 19.41 13.32
CA ARG A 92 4.28 20.19 12.51
C ARG A 92 5.51 19.37 12.12
N ASP A 93 6.01 18.55 13.04
CA ASP A 93 7.17 17.69 12.80
C ASP A 93 6.80 16.56 11.84
N GLY A 94 5.63 15.95 12.01
CA GLY A 94 5.08 14.96 11.10
C GLY A 94 4.96 15.50 9.67
N ALA A 95 4.35 16.67 9.50
CA ALA A 95 4.25 17.34 8.20
C ALA A 95 5.63 17.64 7.59
N LYS A 96 6.59 18.12 8.40
CA LYS A 96 7.95 18.43 7.95
C LYS A 96 8.68 17.21 7.40
N VAL A 97 8.62 16.07 8.11
CA VAL A 97 9.22 14.81 7.64
C VAL A 97 8.58 14.38 6.32
N PHE A 98 7.27 14.39 6.27
CA PHE A 98 6.49 14.04 5.08
C PHE A 98 6.88 14.88 3.87
N TYR A 99 6.79 16.20 3.96
CA TYR A 99 7.10 17.11 2.85
C TYR A 99 8.57 17.03 2.43
N LYS A 100 9.49 16.81 3.36
CA LYS A 100 10.92 16.65 3.04
C LYS A 100 11.16 15.39 2.21
N THR A 101 10.53 14.26 2.56
CA THR A 101 10.66 13.00 1.82
C THR A 101 9.96 13.11 0.47
N LYS A 102 8.74 13.65 0.43
CA LYS A 102 8.01 13.92 -0.81
C LYS A 102 8.84 14.77 -1.80
N LYS A 103 9.39 15.90 -1.34
CA LYS A 103 10.22 16.80 -2.17
C LYS A 103 11.50 16.12 -2.67
N ARG A 104 12.06 15.16 -1.92
CA ARG A 104 13.22 14.38 -2.39
C ARG A 104 12.82 13.43 -3.50
N LEU A 105 11.73 12.68 -3.33
CA LEU A 105 11.19 11.80 -4.37
C LEU A 105 10.84 12.57 -5.66
N GLU A 106 10.25 13.77 -5.54
CA GLU A 106 9.91 14.63 -6.68
C GLU A 106 11.15 15.18 -7.42
N ARG A 107 12.26 15.38 -6.71
CA ARG A 107 13.52 15.87 -7.31
C ARG A 107 14.33 14.78 -7.99
N THR A 108 14.04 13.52 -7.70
CA THR A 108 14.61 12.39 -8.41
C THR A 108 13.86 12.28 -9.73
N LEU A 109 14.19 13.16 -10.68
CA LEU A 109 13.51 13.23 -11.98
C LEU A 109 13.63 11.88 -12.71
N PRO A 110 12.54 11.42 -13.33
CA PRO A 110 12.58 10.30 -14.26
C PRO A 110 13.35 10.76 -15.49
N GLY A 111 14.64 10.66 -15.46
CA GLY A 111 15.48 11.05 -16.55
C GLY A 111 16.30 9.89 -17.07
N HIS A 112 15.90 9.30 -18.17
CA HIS A 112 16.75 8.59 -19.11
C HIS A 112 17.16 7.13 -18.83
N ASP A 113 17.06 6.58 -17.61
CA ASP A 113 17.25 5.15 -17.35
C ASP A 113 15.91 4.50 -16.98
N PRO A 114 15.36 3.59 -17.82
CA PRO A 114 14.11 2.87 -17.54
C PRO A 114 14.11 2.13 -16.21
N ARG A 115 15.29 1.68 -15.74
CA ARG A 115 15.44 0.99 -14.46
C ARG A 115 15.22 1.92 -13.28
N ILE A 116 15.65 3.18 -13.37
CA ILE A 116 15.42 4.21 -12.36
C ILE A 116 13.93 4.58 -12.33
N GLY A 117 13.31 4.73 -13.51
CA GLY A 117 11.87 4.96 -13.64
C GLY A 117 11.06 3.86 -12.93
N HIS A 118 11.38 2.60 -13.20
CA HIS A 118 10.74 1.45 -12.56
C HIS A 118 10.90 1.44 -11.03
N GLN A 119 12.11 1.65 -10.53
CA GLN A 119 12.37 1.69 -9.08
C GLN A 119 11.60 2.83 -8.41
N LEU A 120 11.53 3.99 -9.05
CA LEU A 120 10.80 5.15 -8.55
C LEU A 120 9.28 4.92 -8.57
N ALA A 121 8.74 4.35 -9.65
CA ALA A 121 7.34 3.97 -9.74
C ALA A 121 6.94 3.00 -8.63
N LYS A 122 7.79 1.98 -8.38
CA LYS A 122 7.61 1.04 -7.27
C LYS A 122 7.59 1.75 -5.92
N LYS A 123 8.48 2.72 -5.68
CA LYS A 123 8.50 3.50 -4.42
C LYS A 123 7.24 4.36 -4.23
N HIS A 124 6.77 5.00 -5.28
CA HIS A 124 5.50 5.73 -5.24
C HIS A 124 4.32 4.78 -4.99
N TYR A 125 4.32 3.60 -5.60
CA TYR A 125 3.29 2.58 -5.34
C TYR A 125 3.29 2.11 -3.89
N GLU A 126 4.45 1.75 -3.32
CA GLU A 126 4.61 1.35 -1.92
C GLU A 126 4.11 2.45 -0.98
N LEU A 127 4.42 3.71 -1.28
CA LEU A 127 3.97 4.87 -0.52
C LEU A 127 2.45 5.05 -0.61
N GLY A 128 1.87 4.90 -1.79
CA GLY A 128 0.42 4.94 -1.99
C GLY A 128 -0.31 3.84 -1.21
N GLN A 129 0.22 2.61 -1.22
CA GLN A 129 -0.32 1.49 -0.43
C GLN A 129 -0.29 1.78 1.08
N LEU A 130 0.74 2.45 1.51
CA LEU A 130 0.89 2.83 2.90
C LEU A 130 -0.12 3.91 3.31
N TYR A 131 -0.36 4.91 2.45
CA TYR A 131 -1.43 5.89 2.65
C TYR A 131 -2.82 5.25 2.73
N ILE A 132 -3.10 4.22 1.91
CA ILE A 132 -4.36 3.45 2.01
C ILE A 132 -4.53 2.84 3.40
N ARG A 133 -3.48 2.27 4.00
CA ARG A 133 -3.56 1.69 5.36
C ARG A 133 -3.90 2.70 6.43
N TYR A 134 -3.58 3.98 6.21
CA TYR A 134 -3.92 5.09 7.10
C TYR A 134 -5.15 5.87 6.65
N GLU A 135 -5.94 5.30 5.71
CA GLU A 135 -7.17 5.90 5.16
C GLU A 135 -6.97 7.29 4.54
N ARG A 136 -5.73 7.60 4.11
CA ARG A 136 -5.37 8.85 3.45
C ARG A 136 -5.47 8.69 1.93
N PHE A 137 -6.70 8.63 1.44
CA PHE A 137 -6.98 8.23 0.06
C PHE A 137 -6.57 9.29 -0.97
N GLU A 138 -6.64 10.58 -0.64
CA GLU A 138 -6.20 11.67 -1.51
C GLU A 138 -4.69 11.63 -1.75
N GLU A 139 -3.92 11.42 -0.68
CA GLU A 139 -2.47 11.31 -0.78
C GLU A 139 -2.05 10.00 -1.46
N ALA A 140 -2.77 8.92 -1.22
CA ALA A 140 -2.56 7.66 -1.92
C ALA A 140 -2.77 7.83 -3.44
N PHE A 141 -3.84 8.53 -3.84
CA PHE A 141 -4.12 8.84 -5.24
C PHE A 141 -2.97 9.60 -5.91
N GLU A 142 -2.44 10.65 -5.26
CA GLU A 142 -1.33 11.42 -5.83
C GLU A 142 -0.04 10.58 -5.96
N GLU A 143 0.22 9.66 -5.05
CA GLU A 143 1.38 8.78 -5.16
C GLU A 143 1.19 7.72 -6.27
N PHE A 144 0.02 7.09 -6.40
CA PHE A 144 -0.27 6.19 -7.52
C PHE A 144 -0.24 6.89 -8.87
N LYS A 145 -0.69 8.14 -8.94
CA LYS A 145 -0.60 8.97 -10.15
C LYS A 145 0.84 9.19 -10.59
N LYS A 146 1.76 9.43 -9.65
CA LYS A 146 3.19 9.54 -9.95
C LYS A 146 3.77 8.22 -10.44
N ALA A 147 3.39 7.10 -9.80
CA ALA A 147 3.79 5.77 -10.27
C ALA A 147 3.31 5.53 -11.70
N HIS A 148 2.04 5.86 -11.99
CA HIS A 148 1.46 5.73 -13.31
C HIS A 148 2.13 6.62 -14.37
N GLN A 149 2.51 7.85 -14.01
CA GLN A 149 3.26 8.74 -14.92
C GLN A 149 4.65 8.22 -15.28
N LEU A 150 5.23 7.40 -14.43
CA LEU A 150 6.53 6.76 -14.68
C LEU A 150 6.43 5.47 -15.49
N GLU A 151 5.30 4.78 -15.39
CA GLU A 151 5.00 3.51 -16.07
C GLU A 151 3.52 3.50 -16.49
N GLU A 152 3.20 4.21 -17.58
CA GLU A 152 1.82 4.43 -18.06
C GLU A 152 1.11 3.12 -18.42
N ASP A 153 1.84 2.12 -18.91
CA ASP A 153 1.28 0.82 -19.31
C ASP A 153 0.93 -0.09 -18.13
N THR A 154 1.30 0.29 -16.91
CA THR A 154 1.05 -0.52 -15.71
C THR A 154 -0.38 -0.29 -15.19
N VAL A 155 -1.29 -1.19 -15.59
CA VAL A 155 -2.73 -1.18 -15.22
C VAL A 155 -2.94 -1.08 -13.71
N LEU A 156 -2.08 -1.74 -12.92
CA LEU A 156 -2.16 -1.78 -11.46
C LEU A 156 -2.26 -0.38 -10.84
N TYR A 157 -1.44 0.57 -11.29
CA TYR A 157 -1.44 1.92 -10.72
C TYR A 157 -2.74 2.65 -10.99
N GLY A 158 -3.26 2.53 -12.22
CA GLY A 158 -4.54 3.10 -12.60
C GLY A 158 -5.71 2.52 -11.81
N VAL A 159 -5.70 1.22 -11.57
CA VAL A 159 -6.72 0.56 -10.71
C VAL A 159 -6.65 1.10 -9.29
N GLN A 160 -5.46 1.27 -8.71
CA GLN A 160 -5.34 1.83 -7.36
C GLN A 160 -5.81 3.30 -7.28
N MET A 161 -5.52 4.10 -8.32
CA MET A 161 -6.06 5.47 -8.41
C MET A 161 -7.58 5.49 -8.40
N ALA A 162 -8.24 4.61 -9.17
CA ALA A 162 -9.68 4.51 -9.20
C ALA A 162 -10.26 4.07 -7.85
N LYS A 163 -9.61 3.14 -7.15
CA LYS A 163 -9.99 2.74 -5.79
C LYS A 163 -9.94 3.92 -4.81
N CYS A 164 -8.91 4.76 -4.90
CA CYS A 164 -8.81 5.96 -4.08
C CYS A 164 -9.95 6.94 -4.37
N LEU A 165 -10.24 7.24 -5.64
CA LEU A 165 -11.36 8.10 -6.04
C LEU A 165 -12.70 7.57 -5.51
N ALA A 166 -12.93 6.27 -5.57
CA ALA A 166 -14.15 5.67 -5.04
C ALA A 166 -14.27 5.83 -3.51
N LYS A 167 -13.15 5.73 -2.80
CA LYS A 167 -13.10 5.89 -1.34
C LYS A 167 -13.30 7.34 -0.88
N THR A 168 -12.85 8.32 -1.67
CA THR A 168 -13.12 9.75 -1.44
C THR A 168 -14.53 10.19 -1.87
N GLY A 169 -15.35 9.26 -2.40
CA GLY A 169 -16.74 9.51 -2.79
C GLY A 169 -16.94 9.83 -4.26
N ASP A 170 -15.90 10.05 -5.03
CA ASP A 170 -15.97 10.40 -6.46
C ASP A 170 -16.10 9.13 -7.34
N ARG A 171 -17.20 8.38 -7.11
CA ARG A 171 -17.44 7.11 -7.80
C ARG A 171 -17.61 7.26 -9.32
N GLN A 172 -18.20 8.37 -9.76
CA GLN A 172 -18.40 8.58 -11.21
C GLN A 172 -17.05 8.75 -11.90
N ARG A 173 -16.18 9.62 -11.37
CA ARG A 173 -14.84 9.82 -11.92
C ARG A 173 -13.99 8.56 -11.86
N ALA A 174 -14.11 7.75 -10.79
CA ALA A 174 -13.46 6.44 -10.70
C ALA A 174 -13.90 5.50 -11.84
N THR A 175 -15.21 5.49 -12.14
CA THR A 175 -15.78 4.67 -13.22
C THR A 175 -15.28 5.13 -14.59
N ASP A 176 -15.38 6.44 -14.88
CA ASP A 176 -14.93 7.01 -16.16
C ASP A 176 -13.42 6.75 -16.39
N PHE A 177 -12.65 6.81 -15.32
CA PHE A 177 -11.22 6.53 -15.37
C PHE A 177 -10.93 5.05 -15.66
N LEU A 178 -11.60 4.12 -14.98
CA LEU A 178 -11.43 2.67 -15.24
C LEU A 178 -11.98 2.25 -16.61
N GLN A 179 -13.02 2.91 -17.12
CA GLN A 179 -13.50 2.66 -18.49
C GLN A 179 -12.41 2.95 -19.52
N LYS A 180 -11.71 4.10 -19.40
CA LYS A 180 -10.58 4.43 -20.27
C LYS A 180 -9.45 3.40 -20.20
N ILE A 181 -9.16 2.90 -18.99
CA ILE A 181 -8.17 1.83 -18.82
C ILE A 181 -8.68 0.53 -19.47
N SER A 182 -9.98 0.21 -19.33
CA SER A 182 -10.57 -0.98 -19.93
C SER A 182 -10.54 -0.94 -21.47
N GLU A 183 -10.70 0.24 -22.06
CA GLU A 183 -10.56 0.43 -23.52
C GLU A 183 -9.13 0.16 -24.00
N ALA A 184 -8.14 0.62 -23.23
CA ALA A 184 -6.73 0.39 -23.53
C ALA A 184 -6.29 -1.06 -23.23
N HIS A 185 -6.87 -1.67 -22.21
CA HIS A 185 -6.53 -3.01 -21.72
C HIS A 185 -7.76 -3.94 -21.59
N PRO A 186 -8.41 -4.29 -22.70
CA PRO A 186 -9.73 -4.98 -22.70
C PRO A 186 -9.70 -6.38 -22.08
N LYS A 187 -8.51 -6.99 -21.98
CA LYS A 187 -8.31 -8.32 -21.37
C LYS A 187 -7.89 -8.27 -19.89
N SER A 188 -7.89 -7.10 -19.27
CA SER A 188 -7.52 -6.98 -17.86
C SER A 188 -8.67 -7.41 -16.95
N VAL A 189 -8.55 -8.60 -16.38
CA VAL A 189 -9.53 -9.15 -15.42
C VAL A 189 -9.70 -8.22 -14.22
N GLU A 190 -8.60 -7.67 -13.70
CA GLU A 190 -8.65 -6.78 -12.54
C GLU A 190 -9.47 -5.51 -12.81
N VAL A 191 -9.33 -4.90 -14.00
CA VAL A 191 -10.11 -3.71 -14.38
C VAL A 191 -11.60 -4.05 -14.44
N LYS A 192 -11.97 -5.17 -15.06
CA LYS A 192 -13.34 -5.62 -15.15
C LYS A 192 -13.96 -5.88 -13.78
N VAL A 193 -13.23 -6.56 -12.90
CA VAL A 193 -13.69 -6.78 -11.51
C VAL A 193 -13.93 -5.45 -10.80
N GLN A 194 -13.02 -4.47 -10.93
CA GLN A 194 -13.17 -3.17 -10.28
C GLN A 194 -14.29 -2.32 -10.88
N LEU A 195 -14.49 -2.36 -12.20
CA LEU A 195 -15.64 -1.72 -12.86
C LEU A 195 -16.96 -2.29 -12.33
N GLY A 196 -17.06 -3.60 -12.22
CA GLY A 196 -18.24 -4.26 -11.65
C GLY A 196 -18.51 -3.79 -10.22
N ILE A 197 -17.47 -3.67 -9.36
CA ILE A 197 -17.61 -3.15 -8.00
C ILE A 197 -18.13 -1.71 -8.01
N LEU A 198 -17.61 -0.85 -8.88
CA LEU A 198 -18.05 0.53 -8.99
C LEU A 198 -19.50 0.64 -9.48
N TYR A 199 -19.88 -0.12 -10.51
CA TYR A 199 -21.25 -0.16 -10.99
C TYR A 199 -22.23 -0.65 -9.93
N HIS A 200 -21.87 -1.71 -9.20
CA HIS A 200 -22.65 -2.19 -8.06
C HIS A 200 -22.86 -1.09 -7.00
N SER A 201 -21.80 -0.40 -6.62
CA SER A 201 -21.85 0.71 -5.65
C SER A 201 -22.73 1.89 -6.12
N GLN A 202 -22.99 1.98 -7.43
CA GLN A 202 -23.88 2.97 -8.07
C GLN A 202 -25.27 2.43 -8.38
N GLN A 203 -25.62 1.24 -7.90
CA GLN A 203 -26.87 0.53 -8.16
C GLN A 203 -27.10 0.17 -9.65
N LYS A 204 -26.06 0.15 -10.46
CA LYS A 204 -26.05 -0.26 -11.87
C LYS A 204 -25.81 -1.76 -11.97
N LEU A 205 -26.76 -2.55 -11.48
CA LEU A 205 -26.58 -3.99 -11.25
C LEU A 205 -26.34 -4.78 -12.54
N LEU A 206 -26.97 -4.39 -13.66
CA LEU A 206 -26.78 -5.07 -14.96
C LEU A 206 -25.39 -4.82 -15.53
N ASP A 207 -24.86 -3.60 -15.36
CA ASP A 207 -23.50 -3.29 -15.80
C ASP A 207 -22.46 -4.03 -14.91
N ALA A 208 -22.69 -4.10 -13.60
CA ALA A 208 -21.86 -4.86 -12.69
C ALA A 208 -21.82 -6.35 -13.07
N LEU A 209 -22.99 -6.94 -13.33
CA LEU A 209 -23.13 -8.33 -13.74
C LEU A 209 -22.32 -8.62 -15.01
N ARG A 210 -22.45 -7.75 -16.02
CA ARG A 210 -21.75 -7.89 -17.30
C ARG A 210 -20.23 -7.88 -17.10
N GLU A 211 -19.70 -6.91 -16.37
CA GLU A 211 -18.26 -6.82 -16.16
C GLU A 211 -17.69 -8.04 -15.41
N TRP A 212 -18.41 -8.56 -14.41
CA TRP A 212 -17.94 -9.75 -13.69
C TRP A 212 -18.08 -11.04 -14.52
N GLN A 213 -19.08 -11.16 -15.37
CA GLN A 213 -19.21 -12.27 -16.34
C GLN A 213 -18.07 -12.23 -17.38
N GLU A 214 -17.75 -11.04 -17.91
CA GLU A 214 -16.61 -10.87 -18.80
C GLU A 214 -15.28 -11.19 -18.10
N ALA A 215 -15.12 -10.82 -16.82
CA ALA A 215 -13.97 -11.19 -16.03
C ALA A 215 -13.80 -12.70 -15.92
N LEU A 216 -14.90 -13.45 -15.68
CA LEU A 216 -14.87 -14.93 -15.64
C LEU A 216 -14.70 -15.58 -17.02
N THR A 217 -15.08 -14.91 -18.08
CA THR A 217 -14.77 -15.38 -19.44
C THR A 217 -13.27 -15.34 -19.71
N LEU A 218 -12.56 -14.35 -19.15
CA LEU A 218 -11.12 -14.20 -19.27
C LEU A 218 -10.34 -15.06 -18.27
N ASP A 219 -10.83 -15.19 -17.04
CA ASP A 219 -10.25 -15.98 -15.95
C ASP A 219 -11.37 -16.69 -15.16
N PRO A 220 -11.74 -17.93 -15.55
CA PRO A 220 -12.83 -18.67 -14.90
C PRO A 220 -12.59 -18.95 -13.40
N GLU A 221 -11.34 -18.98 -12.96
CA GLU A 221 -10.96 -19.24 -11.57
C GLU A 221 -10.86 -17.96 -10.72
N ASN A 222 -11.26 -16.80 -11.24
CA ASN A 222 -11.16 -15.55 -10.53
C ASN A 222 -12.12 -15.49 -9.34
N LYS A 223 -11.58 -15.70 -8.15
CA LYS A 223 -12.35 -15.77 -6.90
C LYS A 223 -13.16 -14.51 -6.60
N SER A 224 -12.63 -13.33 -6.96
CA SER A 224 -13.31 -12.08 -6.71
C SER A 224 -14.56 -11.94 -7.58
N ALA A 225 -14.46 -12.23 -8.87
CA ALA A 225 -15.59 -12.18 -9.78
C ALA A 225 -16.66 -13.23 -9.40
N GLN A 226 -16.27 -14.46 -9.06
CA GLN A 226 -17.17 -15.49 -8.57
C GLN A 226 -17.91 -15.05 -7.31
N MET A 227 -17.20 -14.49 -6.33
CA MET A 227 -17.79 -13.99 -5.09
C MET A 227 -18.84 -12.89 -5.33
N TYR A 228 -18.52 -11.90 -6.18
CA TYR A 228 -19.44 -10.81 -6.46
C TYR A 228 -20.67 -11.25 -7.24
N LEU A 229 -20.54 -12.20 -8.18
CA LEU A 229 -21.69 -12.76 -8.87
C LEU A 229 -22.60 -13.54 -7.91
N SER A 230 -22.04 -14.36 -7.05
CA SER A 230 -22.82 -15.09 -6.04
C SER A 230 -23.54 -14.14 -5.09
N MET A 231 -22.92 -13.01 -4.71
CA MET A 231 -23.53 -11.98 -3.88
C MET A 231 -24.78 -11.37 -4.57
N LEU A 232 -24.69 -11.04 -5.88
CA LEU A 232 -25.82 -10.52 -6.63
C LEU A 232 -26.97 -11.53 -6.78
N GLU A 233 -26.68 -12.81 -6.88
CA GLU A 233 -27.69 -13.86 -6.91
C GLU A 233 -28.44 -13.95 -5.59
N TYR A 234 -27.73 -13.81 -4.47
CA TYR A 234 -28.32 -13.77 -3.13
C TYR A 234 -29.21 -12.54 -2.90
N GLU A 235 -28.81 -11.37 -3.41
CA GLU A 235 -29.62 -10.14 -3.31
C GLU A 235 -30.94 -10.22 -4.11
N LYS A 236 -31.02 -11.10 -5.12
CA LYS A 236 -32.23 -11.34 -5.92
C LYS A 236 -33.17 -12.36 -5.31
N LEU A 237 -32.74 -13.14 -4.33
CA LEU A 237 -33.61 -14.10 -3.65
C LEU A 237 -34.55 -13.33 -2.70
N PRO A 238 -35.89 -13.60 -2.75
CA PRO A 238 -36.81 -13.03 -1.78
C PRO A 238 -36.39 -13.49 -0.37
N ALA A 239 -36.43 -12.56 0.59
CA ALA A 239 -36.17 -12.89 1.97
C ALA A 239 -36.98 -14.14 2.39
N PRO A 240 -36.38 -15.13 3.09
CA PRO A 240 -37.11 -16.28 3.56
C PRO A 240 -38.31 -15.81 4.40
N SER A 241 -39.52 -16.11 3.93
CA SER A 241 -40.75 -15.84 4.71
C SER A 241 -40.69 -16.77 5.94
N TYR A 242 -40.24 -16.27 7.06
CA TYR A 242 -40.48 -16.91 8.33
C TYR A 242 -41.97 -16.78 8.64
N SER A 243 -42.78 -17.76 8.18
CA SER A 243 -44.09 -17.98 8.75
C SER A 243 -43.92 -18.59 10.10
N GLY A 244 -44.17 -17.78 11.15
CA GLY A 244 -44.26 -18.20 12.56
C GLY A 244 -45.41 -19.14 12.84
#